data_8bcce5695aef999dc93044116dfb7ede
#
_entry.id   8bcce5695aef999dc93044116dfb7ede
#
_cell.length_a   1.000
_cell.length_b   1.000
_cell.length_c   1.000
_cell.angle_alpha   90.00
_cell.angle_beta   90.00
_cell.angle_gamma   90.00
#
_symmetry.space_group_name_H-M   'P 1'
#
loop_
_entity.id
_entity.type
_entity.pdbx_description
1 polymer ?
#
loop_
_entity_poly.entity_id
_entity_poly.type
_entity_poly.pdbx_seq_one_letter_code
_entity_poly.pdbx_strand_id
1 'polypeptide(L)'
;EYASTHQIHFDFKQEVETLDVWYDQKQMQKVVNNLLSNAMKHTKAEDSITLSVSRDEKNAIIRVTDTGEGIDAKEVDKIFDRFYQIDPIDVQDANKSTGTGIGLALTKGIVELHHGHIRVESELGKGTSFIVTIPLGNAHFSKGQIDLRDNSIQQPDVNKAEMDMMLKTELEEDAPIKRMADVKMLVVEDNDSIREILSNIFAPFYRVVTASNGQEAWELIGKEQPNIVVSDVVMPLMSGTELCKRIKSDFNTCHIPVVLLTARTAIEQNIEGLRIGADDYITKPFNTSLLISRCNNLVNSRILLQEKFSKQPQAQAQLLATNPIDKEILDRAMEVIEHHLDDPDFNVNTFAREMAMARTNLFSKIKAITGQTPNDFILTIRLKKGALMLRNNPELNITEISDRIGFSSPRYFSKCFKDVYQVSPLAYRKGDSAGNETVE
;
A
#
# COMPACT_ATOMS: atom_id res chain seq x y z
N GLU A 1 -0.05 -27.92 3.50
CA GLU A 1 -0.63 -27.96 4.86
C GLU A 1 -2.03 -27.36 4.92
N TYR A 2 -2.23 -26.08 4.51
CA TYR A 2 -3.58 -25.43 4.57
C TYR A 2 -4.62 -26.20 3.75
N ALA A 3 -4.33 -26.55 2.50
CA ALA A 3 -5.24 -27.28 1.63
C ALA A 3 -5.62 -28.66 2.23
N SER A 4 -4.64 -29.38 2.78
CA SER A 4 -4.88 -30.68 3.43
C SER A 4 -5.75 -30.55 4.69
N THR A 5 -5.59 -29.48 5.48
CA THR A 5 -6.38 -29.21 6.68
C THR A 5 -7.83 -28.87 6.36
N HIS A 6 -8.08 -28.24 5.22
CA HIS A 6 -9.42 -27.80 4.77
C HIS A 6 -10.04 -28.74 3.72
N GLN A 7 -9.43 -29.92 3.47
CA GLN A 7 -9.91 -30.91 2.50
C GLN A 7 -10.05 -30.34 1.07
N ILE A 8 -9.14 -29.42 0.68
CA ILE A 8 -9.07 -28.83 -0.66
C ILE A 8 -8.05 -29.61 -1.48
N HIS A 9 -8.43 -30.01 -2.71
CA HIS A 9 -7.51 -30.66 -3.64
C HIS A 9 -6.60 -29.61 -4.30
N PHE A 10 -5.29 -29.70 -4.02
CA PHE A 10 -4.29 -28.81 -4.62
C PHE A 10 -3.48 -29.54 -5.67
N ASP A 11 -3.41 -29.02 -6.90
CA ASP A 11 -2.64 -29.56 -8.00
C ASP A 11 -1.67 -28.51 -8.58
N PHE A 12 -0.44 -28.96 -8.88
CA PHE A 12 0.57 -28.14 -9.55
C PHE A 12 0.91 -28.73 -10.90
N LYS A 13 0.70 -27.94 -11.99
CA LYS A 13 0.96 -28.36 -13.36
C LYS A 13 2.08 -27.52 -13.98
N GLN A 14 3.16 -28.17 -14.32
CA GLN A 14 4.28 -27.57 -15.04
C GLN A 14 4.27 -28.09 -16.49
N GLU A 15 3.91 -27.22 -17.44
CA GLU A 15 3.80 -27.59 -18.86
C GLU A 15 5.11 -27.35 -19.62
N VAL A 16 6.11 -26.71 -18.99
CA VAL A 16 7.41 -26.37 -19.58
C VAL A 16 8.52 -26.71 -18.60
N GLU A 17 9.63 -27.30 -19.08
CA GLU A 17 10.76 -27.68 -18.23
C GLU A 17 11.59 -26.47 -17.76
N THR A 18 11.78 -25.49 -18.65
CA THR A 18 12.57 -24.27 -18.37
C THR A 18 11.97 -23.06 -19.06
N LEU A 19 12.05 -21.90 -18.39
CA LEU A 19 11.62 -20.62 -18.94
C LEU A 19 12.69 -19.56 -18.66
N ASP A 20 13.06 -18.78 -19.69
CA ASP A 20 13.91 -17.60 -19.52
C ASP A 20 13.01 -16.38 -19.29
N VAL A 21 12.81 -16.04 -18.00
CA VAL A 21 11.96 -14.93 -17.55
C VAL A 21 12.72 -14.10 -16.53
N TRP A 22 12.71 -12.80 -16.72
CA TRP A 22 13.33 -11.86 -15.80
C TRP A 22 12.27 -11.17 -14.94
N TYR A 23 12.38 -11.31 -13.63
CA TYR A 23 11.45 -10.73 -12.68
C TYR A 23 12.09 -10.55 -11.31
N ASP A 24 11.53 -9.66 -10.49
CA ASP A 24 11.84 -9.57 -9.05
C ASP A 24 11.19 -10.75 -8.33
N GLN A 25 12.03 -11.67 -7.83
CA GLN A 25 11.59 -12.89 -7.17
C GLN A 25 10.69 -12.61 -5.96
N LYS A 26 11.06 -11.62 -5.13
CA LYS A 26 10.29 -11.25 -3.92
C LYS A 26 8.92 -10.68 -4.28
N GLN A 27 8.85 -9.84 -5.32
CA GLN A 27 7.59 -9.27 -5.75
C GLN A 27 6.69 -10.31 -6.43
N MET A 28 7.26 -11.18 -7.27
CA MET A 28 6.49 -12.23 -7.93
C MET A 28 5.96 -13.27 -6.92
N GLN A 29 6.72 -13.57 -5.87
CA GLN A 29 6.25 -14.41 -4.77
C GLN A 29 5.02 -13.79 -4.08
N LYS A 30 4.97 -12.47 -3.89
CA LYS A 30 3.76 -11.80 -3.36
C LYS A 30 2.57 -11.95 -4.30
N VAL A 31 2.78 -11.85 -5.62
CA VAL A 31 1.74 -12.08 -6.62
C VAL A 31 1.15 -13.48 -6.48
N VAL A 32 1.99 -14.52 -6.52
CA VAL A 32 1.54 -15.92 -6.45
C VAL A 32 0.85 -16.21 -5.11
N ASN A 33 1.44 -15.78 -4.00
CA ASN A 33 0.88 -15.97 -2.65
C ASN A 33 -0.49 -15.29 -2.51
N ASN A 34 -0.66 -14.09 -3.05
CA ASN A 34 -1.94 -13.39 -2.98
C ASN A 34 -3.02 -14.09 -3.81
N LEU A 35 -2.69 -14.55 -5.02
CA LEU A 35 -3.63 -15.28 -5.87
C LEU A 35 -4.03 -16.62 -5.24
N LEU A 36 -3.06 -17.38 -4.69
CA LEU A 36 -3.34 -18.63 -3.97
C LEU A 36 -4.18 -18.39 -2.71
N SER A 37 -3.87 -17.34 -1.94
CA SER A 37 -4.65 -16.99 -0.74
C SER A 37 -6.10 -16.63 -1.10
N ASN A 38 -6.32 -15.93 -2.21
CA ASN A 38 -7.67 -15.62 -2.69
C ASN A 38 -8.41 -16.91 -3.11
N ALA A 39 -7.77 -17.78 -3.89
CA ALA A 39 -8.34 -19.07 -4.27
C ALA A 39 -8.73 -19.88 -3.02
N MET A 40 -7.83 -19.98 -2.01
CA MET A 40 -8.10 -20.72 -0.77
C MET A 40 -9.27 -20.15 0.06
N LYS A 41 -9.48 -18.84 0.02
CA LYS A 41 -10.58 -18.17 0.75
C LYS A 41 -11.95 -18.44 0.13
N HIS A 42 -12.01 -18.57 -1.19
CA HIS A 42 -13.25 -18.70 -1.95
C HIS A 42 -13.54 -20.12 -2.42
N THR A 43 -12.75 -21.09 -1.95
CA THR A 43 -12.86 -22.52 -2.26
C THR A 43 -13.34 -23.29 -1.03
N LYS A 44 -14.31 -24.19 -1.18
CA LYS A 44 -14.88 -25.01 -0.10
C LYS A 44 -14.15 -26.36 0.01
N ALA A 45 -14.45 -27.11 1.08
CA ALA A 45 -14.00 -28.51 1.18
C ALA A 45 -14.48 -29.33 -0.02
N GLU A 46 -13.66 -30.25 -0.50
CA GLU A 46 -13.83 -31.12 -1.67
C GLU A 46 -13.68 -30.41 -3.04
N ASP A 47 -13.50 -29.07 -3.04
CA ASP A 47 -13.18 -28.33 -4.25
C ASP A 47 -11.67 -28.42 -4.59
N SER A 48 -11.28 -27.88 -5.75
CA SER A 48 -9.90 -27.95 -6.22
C SER A 48 -9.29 -26.58 -6.51
N ILE A 49 -7.98 -26.46 -6.27
CA ILE A 49 -7.15 -25.34 -6.69
C ILE A 49 -6.01 -25.87 -7.55
N THR A 50 -5.84 -25.33 -8.73
CA THR A 50 -4.75 -25.68 -9.65
C THR A 50 -3.85 -24.47 -9.88
N LEU A 51 -2.56 -24.61 -9.60
CA LEU A 51 -1.52 -23.68 -10.01
C LEU A 51 -0.85 -24.26 -11.28
N SER A 52 -0.84 -23.55 -12.38
CA SER A 52 -0.14 -23.99 -13.59
C SER A 52 0.83 -22.94 -14.12
N VAL A 53 1.96 -23.44 -14.68
CA VAL A 53 2.97 -22.62 -15.34
C VAL A 53 3.13 -23.14 -16.76
N SER A 54 2.88 -22.25 -17.73
CA SER A 54 2.97 -22.54 -19.17
C SER A 54 3.62 -21.35 -19.91
N ARG A 55 3.70 -21.42 -21.22
CA ARG A 55 4.14 -20.28 -22.04
C ARG A 55 3.36 -20.21 -23.35
N ASP A 56 3.30 -19.01 -23.90
CA ASP A 56 3.04 -18.77 -25.33
C ASP A 56 4.35 -18.39 -26.06
N GLU A 57 4.23 -17.88 -27.27
CA GLU A 57 5.39 -17.48 -28.09
C GLU A 57 6.23 -16.34 -27.47
N LYS A 58 5.63 -15.49 -26.64
CA LYS A 58 6.22 -14.24 -26.13
C LYS A 58 6.23 -14.13 -24.63
N ASN A 59 5.40 -14.90 -23.92
CA ASN A 59 5.17 -14.71 -22.50
C ASN A 59 5.24 -16.03 -21.74
N ALA A 60 5.70 -15.97 -20.50
CA ALA A 60 5.43 -16.94 -19.46
C ALA A 60 4.03 -16.68 -18.89
N ILE A 61 3.29 -17.74 -18.61
CA ILE A 61 1.91 -17.68 -18.13
C ILE A 61 1.83 -18.42 -16.80
N ILE A 62 1.43 -17.71 -15.74
CA ILE A 62 1.10 -18.29 -14.45
C ILE A 62 -0.42 -18.24 -14.31
N ARG A 63 -1.05 -19.38 -14.06
CA ARG A 63 -2.51 -19.47 -13.89
C ARG A 63 -2.83 -20.11 -12.55
N VAL A 64 -3.68 -19.45 -11.77
CA VAL A 64 -4.28 -19.98 -10.55
C VAL A 64 -5.78 -20.14 -10.81
N THR A 65 -6.25 -21.36 -10.78
CA THR A 65 -7.66 -21.72 -11.00
C THR A 65 -8.24 -22.36 -9.78
N ASP A 66 -9.37 -21.91 -9.32
CA ASP A 66 -10.19 -22.53 -8.28
C ASP A 66 -11.55 -22.97 -8.85
N THR A 67 -12.21 -23.92 -8.18
CA THR A 67 -13.57 -24.37 -8.49
C THR A 67 -14.57 -23.85 -7.45
N GLY A 68 -14.25 -22.71 -6.81
CA GLY A 68 -15.07 -22.10 -5.77
C GLY A 68 -16.31 -21.39 -6.28
N GLU A 69 -16.76 -20.38 -5.54
CA GLU A 69 -18.02 -19.70 -5.78
C GLU A 69 -18.07 -18.82 -7.05
N GLY A 70 -16.91 -18.48 -7.62
CA GLY A 70 -16.83 -17.62 -8.79
C GLY A 70 -17.21 -16.16 -8.53
N ILE A 71 -17.14 -15.33 -9.58
CA ILE A 71 -17.36 -13.89 -9.53
C ILE A 71 -18.43 -13.51 -10.58
N ASP A 72 -19.38 -12.65 -10.21
CA ASP A 72 -20.37 -12.12 -11.14
C ASP A 72 -19.68 -11.30 -12.25
N ALA A 73 -20.10 -11.45 -13.48
CA ALA A 73 -19.52 -10.75 -14.64
C ALA A 73 -19.51 -9.23 -14.51
N LYS A 74 -20.43 -8.64 -13.73
CA LYS A 74 -20.51 -7.19 -13.47
C LYS A 74 -19.41 -6.69 -12.54
N GLU A 75 -18.81 -7.60 -11.76
CA GLU A 75 -17.82 -7.30 -10.73
C GLU A 75 -16.38 -7.55 -11.21
N VAL A 76 -16.21 -8.38 -12.26
CA VAL A 76 -14.92 -8.83 -12.80
C VAL A 76 -13.97 -7.68 -13.11
N ASP A 77 -14.47 -6.59 -13.70
CA ASP A 77 -13.63 -5.43 -14.03
C ASP A 77 -13.20 -4.61 -12.80
N LYS A 78 -13.95 -4.70 -11.72
CA LYS A 78 -13.76 -3.89 -10.50
C LYS A 78 -12.88 -4.55 -9.44
N ILE A 79 -12.69 -5.87 -9.50
CA ILE A 79 -11.93 -6.60 -8.46
C ILE A 79 -10.46 -6.17 -8.35
N PHE A 80 -9.92 -5.51 -9.36
CA PHE A 80 -8.60 -4.92 -9.35
C PHE A 80 -8.57 -3.47 -8.85
N ASP A 81 -9.74 -2.87 -8.58
CA ASP A 81 -9.81 -1.55 -7.96
C ASP A 81 -9.42 -1.65 -6.49
N ARG A 82 -8.72 -0.62 -6.00
CA ARG A 82 -8.31 -0.60 -4.60
C ARG A 82 -9.52 -0.49 -3.70
N PHE A 83 -9.51 -1.28 -2.62
CA PHE A 83 -10.57 -1.35 -1.61
C PHE A 83 -11.90 -1.91 -2.13
N TYR A 84 -11.93 -2.39 -3.35
CA TYR A 84 -13.12 -3.03 -3.87
C TYR A 84 -13.29 -4.41 -3.24
N GLN A 85 -14.50 -4.70 -2.81
CA GLN A 85 -14.92 -5.98 -2.25
C GLN A 85 -16.30 -6.30 -2.80
N ILE A 86 -16.54 -7.57 -3.07
CA ILE A 86 -17.85 -8.06 -3.49
C ILE A 86 -18.69 -8.24 -2.23
N ASP A 87 -19.83 -7.54 -2.14
CA ASP A 87 -20.76 -7.73 -1.04
C ASP A 87 -21.31 -9.16 -1.04
N PRO A 88 -21.36 -9.87 0.11
CA PRO A 88 -21.92 -11.21 0.16
C PRO A 88 -23.40 -11.18 -0.21
N ILE A 89 -23.81 -12.00 -1.15
CA ILE A 89 -25.18 -12.08 -1.69
C ILE A 89 -26.16 -12.65 -0.63
N ASP A 90 -25.66 -13.37 0.39
CA ASP A 90 -26.49 -13.96 1.46
C ASP A 90 -26.03 -13.53 2.85
N VAL A 91 -26.97 -13.01 3.63
CA VAL A 91 -26.78 -12.55 5.03
C VAL A 91 -26.38 -13.70 5.97
N GLN A 92 -26.49 -14.96 5.55
CA GLN A 92 -26.13 -16.14 6.36
C GLN A 92 -24.64 -16.54 6.24
N ASP A 93 -23.92 -16.07 5.21
CA ASP A 93 -22.48 -16.32 5.01
C ASP A 93 -21.59 -15.16 5.50
N ALA A 94 -22.09 -14.32 6.39
CA ALA A 94 -21.37 -13.17 6.98
C ALA A 94 -20.06 -13.53 7.73
N ASN A 95 -19.68 -14.80 7.78
CA ASN A 95 -18.48 -15.32 8.44
C ASN A 95 -17.27 -15.50 7.50
N LYS A 96 -17.40 -15.21 6.20
CA LYS A 96 -16.21 -15.24 5.30
C LYS A 96 -15.41 -13.97 5.46
N SER A 97 -14.14 -14.12 5.81
CA SER A 97 -13.19 -13.02 5.98
C SER A 97 -13.09 -12.20 4.71
N THR A 98 -13.72 -11.04 4.69
CA THR A 98 -13.53 -10.02 3.65
C THR A 98 -12.07 -9.57 3.69
N GLY A 99 -11.37 -9.73 2.57
CA GLY A 99 -9.98 -9.24 2.42
C GLY A 99 -9.94 -7.71 2.48
N THR A 100 -8.76 -7.12 2.54
CA THR A 100 -8.56 -5.66 2.59
C THR A 100 -8.93 -4.94 1.28
N GLY A 101 -9.29 -5.66 0.21
CA GLY A 101 -9.50 -5.10 -1.13
C GLY A 101 -8.24 -4.50 -1.78
N ILE A 102 -7.06 -4.69 -1.16
CA ILE A 102 -5.78 -4.14 -1.66
C ILE A 102 -4.99 -5.20 -2.43
N GLY A 103 -5.16 -6.47 -2.10
CA GLY A 103 -4.32 -7.56 -2.61
C GLY A 103 -4.30 -7.65 -4.14
N LEU A 104 -5.45 -7.69 -4.80
CA LEU A 104 -5.53 -7.79 -6.26
C LEU A 104 -5.06 -6.51 -6.96
N ALA A 105 -5.32 -5.34 -6.40
CA ALA A 105 -4.80 -4.07 -6.91
C ALA A 105 -3.27 -4.02 -6.83
N LEU A 106 -2.68 -4.49 -5.73
CA LEU A 106 -1.22 -4.61 -5.58
C LEU A 106 -0.65 -5.64 -6.57
N THR A 107 -1.30 -6.80 -6.70
CA THR A 107 -0.92 -7.84 -7.67
C THR A 107 -0.85 -7.27 -9.08
N LYS A 108 -1.88 -6.54 -9.52
CA LYS A 108 -1.91 -5.87 -10.82
C LYS A 108 -0.74 -4.87 -10.97
N GLY A 109 -0.51 -4.03 -9.98
CA GLY A 109 0.60 -3.08 -10.01
C GLY A 109 1.99 -3.74 -10.11
N ILE A 110 2.21 -4.84 -9.38
CA ILE A 110 3.46 -5.62 -9.48
C ILE A 110 3.63 -6.22 -10.86
N VAL A 111 2.58 -6.85 -11.42
CA VAL A 111 2.61 -7.45 -12.75
C VAL A 111 2.89 -6.41 -13.84
N GLU A 112 2.25 -5.24 -13.75
CA GLU A 112 2.48 -4.12 -14.68
C GLU A 112 3.91 -3.55 -14.59
N LEU A 113 4.52 -3.52 -13.41
CA LEU A 113 5.93 -3.15 -13.24
C LEU A 113 6.91 -4.12 -13.93
N HIS A 114 6.48 -5.37 -14.12
CA HIS A 114 7.23 -6.38 -14.87
C HIS A 114 6.82 -6.41 -16.36
N HIS A 115 6.16 -5.35 -16.86
CA HIS A 115 5.65 -5.25 -18.22
C HIS A 115 4.70 -6.40 -18.60
N GLY A 116 4.15 -7.08 -17.61
CA GLY A 116 3.18 -8.14 -17.73
C GLY A 116 1.74 -7.65 -17.72
N HIS A 117 0.83 -8.60 -17.79
CA HIS A 117 -0.60 -8.35 -17.71
C HIS A 117 -1.28 -9.39 -16.83
N ILE A 118 -2.29 -8.97 -16.05
CA ILE A 118 -3.15 -9.88 -15.29
C ILE A 118 -4.59 -9.77 -15.80
N ARG A 119 -5.24 -10.91 -15.95
CA ARG A 119 -6.66 -11.00 -16.28
C ARG A 119 -7.35 -12.05 -15.42
N VAL A 120 -8.66 -11.99 -15.34
CA VAL A 120 -9.50 -12.94 -14.63
C VAL A 120 -10.56 -13.49 -15.57
N GLU A 121 -10.80 -14.78 -15.46
CA GLU A 121 -11.88 -15.50 -16.11
C GLU A 121 -12.69 -16.15 -15.00
N SER A 122 -13.97 -15.80 -14.85
CA SER A 122 -14.79 -16.31 -13.76
C SER A 122 -16.25 -16.43 -14.17
N GLU A 123 -16.94 -17.43 -13.62
CA GLU A 123 -18.38 -17.62 -13.75
C GLU A 123 -18.94 -18.03 -12.39
N LEU A 124 -20.01 -17.37 -11.99
CA LEU A 124 -20.63 -17.60 -10.70
C LEU A 124 -21.04 -19.08 -10.53
N GLY A 125 -20.60 -19.72 -9.46
CA GLY A 125 -20.83 -21.15 -9.17
C GLY A 125 -19.93 -22.13 -9.92
N LYS A 126 -18.95 -21.65 -10.74
CA LYS A 126 -18.01 -22.52 -11.45
C LYS A 126 -16.55 -22.29 -11.07
N GLY A 127 -16.26 -21.22 -10.36
CA GLY A 127 -14.92 -20.86 -9.90
C GLY A 127 -14.28 -19.71 -10.66
N THR A 128 -12.99 -19.47 -10.36
CA THR A 128 -12.23 -18.33 -10.86
C THR A 128 -10.85 -18.77 -11.36
N SER A 129 -10.40 -18.18 -12.47
CA SER A 129 -9.04 -18.33 -12.99
C SER A 129 -8.38 -16.96 -13.08
N PHE A 130 -7.32 -16.73 -12.31
CA PHE A 130 -6.43 -15.60 -12.48
C PHE A 130 -5.27 -15.99 -13.38
N ILE A 131 -4.99 -15.18 -14.41
CA ILE A 131 -3.99 -15.45 -15.43
C ILE A 131 -3.03 -14.28 -15.47
N VAL A 132 -1.77 -14.53 -15.09
CA VAL A 132 -0.66 -13.57 -15.13
C VAL A 132 0.23 -13.92 -16.30
N THR A 133 0.53 -12.95 -17.16
CA THR A 133 1.46 -13.07 -18.29
C THR A 133 2.66 -12.16 -18.06
N ILE A 134 3.88 -12.68 -18.20
CA ILE A 134 5.14 -11.97 -18.09
C ILE A 134 5.94 -12.16 -19.37
N PRO A 135 6.45 -11.11 -20.02
CA PRO A 135 7.24 -11.25 -21.25
C PRO A 135 8.51 -12.10 -21.04
N LEU A 136 8.83 -12.95 -22.01
CA LEU A 136 10.06 -13.76 -22.01
C LEU A 136 11.29 -12.88 -22.26
N GLY A 137 12.43 -13.29 -21.70
CA GLY A 137 13.69 -12.57 -21.82
C GLY A 137 13.70 -11.24 -21.05
N ASN A 138 14.66 -10.36 -21.37
CA ASN A 138 14.85 -9.09 -20.66
C ASN A 138 14.82 -7.84 -21.55
N ALA A 139 14.50 -7.98 -22.85
CA ALA A 139 14.55 -6.90 -23.81
C ALA A 139 13.58 -5.72 -23.51
N HIS A 140 12.56 -5.97 -22.68
CA HIS A 140 11.58 -4.99 -22.26
C HIS A 140 12.01 -4.16 -21.04
N PHE A 141 13.13 -4.53 -20.38
CA PHE A 141 13.71 -3.77 -19.28
C PHE A 141 14.81 -2.83 -19.75
N SER A 142 14.90 -1.65 -19.17
CA SER A 142 16.05 -0.75 -19.33
C SER A 142 17.26 -1.25 -18.52
N LYS A 143 18.49 -0.84 -18.94
CA LYS A 143 19.73 -1.28 -18.26
C LYS A 143 19.77 -0.95 -16.75
N GLY A 144 19.08 0.08 -16.30
CA GLY A 144 18.98 0.45 -14.88
C GLY A 144 17.95 -0.34 -14.06
N GLN A 145 17.15 -1.17 -14.71
CA GLN A 145 16.16 -2.03 -14.06
C GLN A 145 16.63 -3.47 -13.87
N ILE A 146 17.77 -3.82 -14.47
CA ILE A 146 18.34 -5.18 -14.44
C ILE A 146 19.44 -5.23 -13.39
N ASP A 147 19.31 -6.07 -12.38
CA ASP A 147 20.37 -6.42 -11.44
C ASP A 147 21.00 -7.76 -11.85
N LEU A 148 22.29 -7.74 -12.16
CA LEU A 148 23.04 -8.92 -12.63
C LEU A 148 23.75 -9.67 -11.50
N ARG A 149 23.59 -9.25 -10.25
CA ARG A 149 24.39 -9.77 -9.12
C ARG A 149 23.92 -11.12 -8.59
N ASP A 150 22.79 -11.65 -9.03
CA ASP A 150 22.29 -12.93 -8.53
C ASP A 150 21.87 -13.88 -9.66
N ASN A 151 22.84 -14.70 -10.12
CA ASN A 151 22.64 -15.79 -11.09
C ASN A 151 22.78 -17.18 -10.46
N SER A 152 22.53 -17.35 -9.16
CA SER A 152 22.54 -18.66 -8.53
C SER A 152 21.13 -19.26 -8.46
N ILE A 153 20.80 -20.08 -9.47
CA ILE A 153 19.68 -21.02 -9.37
C ILE A 153 20.04 -22.07 -8.33
N GLN A 154 19.57 -21.90 -7.10
CA GLN A 154 19.53 -22.99 -6.13
C GLN A 154 18.10 -23.53 -6.05
N GLN A 155 17.94 -24.80 -6.42
CA GLN A 155 16.70 -25.54 -6.17
C GLN A 155 16.44 -25.60 -4.66
N PRO A 156 15.25 -25.30 -4.16
CA PRO A 156 14.97 -25.35 -2.74
C PRO A 156 14.69 -26.79 -2.31
N ASP A 157 15.65 -27.40 -1.60
CA ASP A 157 15.35 -28.49 -0.69
C ASP A 157 14.70 -27.88 0.56
N VAL A 158 13.43 -28.23 0.79
CA VAL A 158 12.59 -27.64 1.85
C VAL A 158 12.98 -28.25 3.21
N ASN A 159 13.96 -27.64 3.87
CA ASN A 159 14.27 -27.96 5.27
C ASN A 159 13.81 -26.80 6.19
N LYS A 160 13.07 -27.14 7.24
CA LYS A 160 12.50 -26.18 8.22
C LYS A 160 13.57 -25.27 8.85
N ALA A 161 14.84 -25.74 8.92
CA ALA A 161 15.98 -24.97 9.39
C ALA A 161 16.42 -23.87 8.37
N GLU A 162 16.21 -24.09 7.07
CA GLU A 162 16.53 -23.12 6.02
C GLU A 162 15.47 -22.03 5.93
N MET A 163 14.20 -22.31 6.26
CA MET A 163 13.15 -21.32 6.34
C MET A 163 13.39 -20.34 7.51
N ASP A 164 13.92 -20.84 8.64
CA ASP A 164 14.37 -19.98 9.75
C ASP A 164 15.64 -19.19 9.42
N MET A 165 16.49 -19.73 8.55
CA MET A 165 17.71 -19.06 8.08
C MET A 165 17.41 -18.05 6.98
N MET A 166 16.48 -18.34 6.05
CA MET A 166 15.95 -17.38 5.06
C MET A 166 15.27 -16.20 5.74
N LEU A 167 14.48 -16.43 6.79
CA LEU A 167 13.91 -15.36 7.61
C LEU A 167 14.96 -14.49 8.30
N LYS A 168 16.13 -15.05 8.63
CA LYS A 168 17.26 -14.27 9.16
C LYS A 168 17.99 -13.48 8.09
N THR A 169 18.16 -14.05 6.90
CA THR A 169 18.84 -13.39 5.77
C THR A 169 17.99 -12.28 5.16
N GLU A 170 16.65 -12.43 5.13
CA GLU A 170 15.73 -11.34 4.71
C GLU A 170 15.76 -10.12 5.64
N LEU A 171 16.27 -10.27 6.87
CA LEU A 171 16.45 -9.15 7.82
C LEU A 171 17.79 -8.42 7.66
N GLU A 172 18.77 -9.02 6.97
CA GLU A 172 20.10 -8.40 6.76
C GLU A 172 20.25 -7.66 5.43
N GLU A 173 19.36 -7.91 4.45
CA GLU A 173 19.40 -7.26 3.13
C GLU A 173 18.37 -6.14 2.92
N ASP A 174 17.51 -5.83 3.88
CA ASP A 174 16.77 -4.57 3.83
C ASP A 174 17.80 -3.43 3.92
N ALA A 175 17.79 -2.57 2.89
CA ALA A 175 18.54 -1.33 2.85
C ALA A 175 18.56 -0.68 4.25
N PRO A 176 19.68 -0.09 4.71
CA PRO A 176 19.87 0.29 6.09
C PRO A 176 18.61 1.00 6.55
N ILE A 177 17.90 0.39 7.51
CA ILE A 177 16.68 0.95 8.10
C ILE A 177 17.13 2.32 8.59
N LYS A 178 16.85 3.32 7.77
CA LYS A 178 17.09 4.71 8.10
C LYS A 178 16.39 4.87 9.44
N ARG A 179 17.15 5.11 10.51
CA ARG A 179 16.57 5.39 11.80
C ARG A 179 15.42 6.34 11.55
N MET A 180 14.21 5.87 11.71
CA MET A 180 13.01 6.70 11.64
C MET A 180 12.94 7.50 12.94
N ALA A 181 13.98 8.25 13.24
CA ALA A 181 14.17 8.97 14.50
C ALA A 181 12.99 9.89 14.84
N ASP A 182 12.21 10.26 13.82
CA ASP A 182 11.03 11.12 13.93
C ASP A 182 9.70 10.35 13.87
N VAL A 183 9.71 9.03 13.63
CA VAL A 183 8.49 8.22 13.57
C VAL A 183 8.12 7.76 14.97
N LYS A 184 6.97 8.21 15.45
CA LYS A 184 6.44 7.84 16.76
C LYS A 184 5.58 6.57 16.66
N MET A 185 5.82 5.62 17.56
CA MET A 185 4.99 4.45 17.76
C MET A 185 4.36 4.47 19.13
N LEU A 186 3.05 4.21 19.21
CA LEU A 186 2.36 4.01 20.48
C LEU A 186 2.17 2.51 20.71
N VAL A 187 2.71 1.98 21.79
CA VAL A 187 2.55 0.59 22.24
C VAL A 187 1.57 0.57 23.41
N VAL A 188 0.51 -0.22 23.29
CA VAL A 188 -0.56 -0.32 24.28
C VAL A 188 -0.67 -1.77 24.77
N GLU A 189 -0.37 -2.00 26.03
CA GLU A 189 -0.32 -3.32 26.66
C GLU A 189 -0.54 -3.15 28.16
N ASP A 190 -1.43 -3.90 28.78
CA ASP A 190 -1.74 -3.80 30.20
C ASP A 190 -0.68 -4.47 31.09
N ASN A 191 -0.02 -5.50 30.58
CA ASN A 191 1.06 -6.18 31.28
C ASN A 191 2.36 -5.39 31.19
N ASP A 192 2.86 -4.89 32.33
CA ASP A 192 4.08 -4.07 32.42
C ASP A 192 5.31 -4.73 31.80
N SER A 193 5.51 -6.04 32.05
CA SER A 193 6.66 -6.79 31.50
C SER A 193 6.59 -6.94 29.97
N ILE A 194 5.40 -7.22 29.45
CA ILE A 194 5.21 -7.33 27.98
C ILE A 194 5.35 -5.95 27.35
N ARG A 195 4.81 -4.90 27.96
CA ARG A 195 4.90 -3.52 27.49
C ARG A 195 6.36 -3.06 27.42
N GLU A 196 7.17 -3.39 28.44
CA GLU A 196 8.60 -3.10 28.44
C GLU A 196 9.36 -3.88 27.34
N ILE A 197 9.06 -5.17 27.17
CA ILE A 197 9.64 -5.99 26.10
C ILE A 197 9.32 -5.38 24.73
N LEU A 198 8.05 -5.06 24.45
CA LEU A 198 7.64 -4.45 23.18
C LEU A 198 8.33 -3.09 22.98
N SER A 199 8.42 -2.28 24.03
CA SER A 199 9.12 -1.00 23.96
C SER A 199 10.59 -1.18 23.59
N ASN A 200 11.28 -2.13 24.18
CA ASN A 200 12.69 -2.43 23.91
C ASN A 200 12.89 -2.99 22.48
N ILE A 201 11.97 -3.80 21.99
CA ILE A 201 11.98 -4.33 20.62
C ILE A 201 11.90 -3.19 19.58
N PHE A 202 11.05 -2.19 19.82
CA PHE A 202 10.80 -1.12 18.86
C PHE A 202 11.69 0.12 19.04
N ALA A 203 12.29 0.32 20.21
CA ALA A 203 13.14 1.48 20.49
C ALA A 203 14.32 1.71 19.51
N PRO A 204 14.94 0.68 18.91
CA PRO A 204 15.97 0.89 17.88
C PRO A 204 15.44 1.56 16.60
N PHE A 205 14.14 1.42 16.32
CA PHE A 205 13.52 1.81 15.04
C PHE A 205 12.62 3.05 15.17
N TYR A 206 11.96 3.22 16.31
CA TYR A 206 10.92 4.22 16.54
C TYR A 206 11.15 5.01 17.83
N ARG A 207 10.58 6.20 17.87
CA ARG A 207 10.34 6.87 19.15
C ARG A 207 9.11 6.24 19.81
N VAL A 208 9.33 5.34 20.76
CA VAL A 208 8.24 4.60 21.42
C VAL A 208 7.63 5.41 22.53
N VAL A 209 6.29 5.48 22.53
CA VAL A 209 5.44 5.96 23.62
C VAL A 209 4.61 4.77 24.08
N THR A 210 4.36 4.62 25.37
CA THR A 210 3.63 3.47 25.92
C THR A 210 2.39 3.89 26.67
N ALA A 211 1.36 3.03 26.67
CA ALA A 211 0.15 3.15 27.45
C ALA A 211 -0.22 1.80 28.07
N SER A 212 -0.86 1.81 29.24
CA SER A 212 -1.27 0.60 29.96
C SER A 212 -2.68 0.12 29.64
N ASN A 213 -3.46 0.90 28.91
CA ASN A 213 -4.83 0.57 28.49
C ASN A 213 -5.29 1.49 27.35
N GLY A 214 -6.41 1.15 26.72
CA GLY A 214 -6.95 1.92 25.59
C GLY A 214 -7.38 3.35 25.94
N GLN A 215 -7.79 3.62 27.18
CA GLN A 215 -8.21 4.96 27.60
C GLN A 215 -7.00 5.91 27.67
N GLU A 216 -5.93 5.49 28.32
CA GLU A 216 -4.65 6.22 28.35
C GLU A 216 -4.07 6.41 26.94
N ALA A 217 -4.14 5.35 26.12
CA ALA A 217 -3.70 5.40 24.73
C ALA A 217 -4.45 6.47 23.94
N TRP A 218 -5.78 6.57 24.10
CA TRP A 218 -6.58 7.58 23.41
C TRP A 218 -6.16 9.02 23.76
N GLU A 219 -5.87 9.29 25.04
CA GLU A 219 -5.38 10.59 25.48
C GLU A 219 -3.99 10.91 24.89
N LEU A 220 -3.11 9.90 24.86
CA LEU A 220 -1.77 10.04 24.27
C LEU A 220 -1.83 10.25 22.75
N ILE A 221 -2.76 9.62 22.04
CA ILE A 221 -2.94 9.83 20.59
C ILE A 221 -3.22 11.31 20.31
N GLY A 222 -4.08 11.95 21.11
CA GLY A 222 -4.37 13.38 20.97
C GLY A 222 -3.17 14.29 21.20
N LYS A 223 -2.28 13.93 22.12
CA LYS A 223 -1.09 14.73 22.51
C LYS A 223 0.12 14.45 21.62
N GLU A 224 0.43 13.18 21.40
CA GLU A 224 1.66 12.73 20.78
C GLU A 224 1.55 12.54 19.28
N GLN A 225 0.33 12.34 18.73
CA GLN A 225 0.06 12.09 17.32
C GLN A 225 0.98 11.00 16.73
N PRO A 226 0.87 9.74 17.18
CA PRO A 226 1.73 8.65 16.73
C PRO A 226 1.49 8.34 15.26
N ASN A 227 2.53 7.83 14.59
CA ASN A 227 2.46 7.41 13.19
C ASN A 227 1.94 5.97 13.03
N ILE A 228 1.97 5.18 14.10
CA ILE A 228 1.47 3.80 14.17
C ILE A 228 1.11 3.46 15.61
N VAL A 229 0.08 2.65 15.78
CA VAL A 229 -0.34 2.10 17.09
C VAL A 229 -0.22 0.57 17.04
N VAL A 230 0.43 -0.01 18.05
CA VAL A 230 0.47 -1.46 18.29
C VAL A 230 -0.23 -1.70 19.63
N SER A 231 -1.33 -2.45 19.62
CA SER A 231 -2.17 -2.60 20.82
C SER A 231 -2.53 -4.06 21.08
N ASP A 232 -2.46 -4.49 22.34
CA ASP A 232 -3.15 -5.70 22.74
C ASP A 232 -4.66 -5.55 22.54
N VAL A 233 -5.33 -6.66 22.26
CA VAL A 233 -6.79 -6.73 22.11
C VAL A 233 -7.49 -6.70 23.44
N VAL A 234 -7.01 -7.48 24.43
CA VAL A 234 -7.67 -7.67 25.73
C VAL A 234 -6.99 -6.83 26.79
N MET A 235 -7.62 -5.72 27.16
CA MET A 235 -7.10 -4.80 28.18
C MET A 235 -8.25 -4.28 29.03
N PRO A 236 -7.97 -3.86 30.29
CA PRO A 236 -8.96 -3.23 31.16
C PRO A 236 -9.35 -1.82 30.66
N LEU A 237 -10.49 -1.32 31.11
CA LEU A 237 -11.06 0.00 30.83
C LEU A 237 -11.53 0.18 29.39
N MET A 238 -10.64 0.07 28.41
CA MET A 238 -10.92 0.12 26.98
C MET A 238 -10.06 -0.91 26.28
N SER A 239 -10.68 -1.83 25.59
CA SER A 239 -10.02 -2.87 24.81
C SER A 239 -9.29 -2.30 23.58
N GLY A 240 -8.32 -3.04 23.03
CA GLY A 240 -7.63 -2.64 21.81
C GLY A 240 -8.57 -2.57 20.60
N THR A 241 -9.62 -3.38 20.57
CA THR A 241 -10.65 -3.34 19.52
C THR A 241 -11.50 -2.08 19.60
N GLU A 242 -11.90 -1.66 20.81
CA GLU A 242 -12.62 -0.40 21.02
C GLU A 242 -11.75 0.80 20.70
N LEU A 243 -10.46 0.78 21.12
CA LEU A 243 -9.48 1.79 20.76
C LEU A 243 -9.32 1.90 19.24
N CYS A 244 -9.14 0.77 18.55
CA CYS A 244 -9.03 0.74 17.09
C CYS A 244 -10.26 1.32 16.41
N LYS A 245 -11.46 0.89 16.79
CA LYS A 245 -12.72 1.44 16.29
C LYS A 245 -12.81 2.95 16.48
N ARG A 246 -12.41 3.45 17.65
CA ARG A 246 -12.40 4.88 17.97
C ARG A 246 -11.38 5.63 17.09
N ILE A 247 -10.16 5.12 16.93
CA ILE A 247 -9.14 5.69 16.04
C ILE A 247 -9.67 5.77 14.60
N LYS A 248 -10.24 4.69 14.07
CA LYS A 248 -10.68 4.60 12.67
C LYS A 248 -11.96 5.38 12.36
N SER A 249 -12.79 5.66 13.38
CA SER A 249 -14.00 6.48 13.21
C SER A 249 -13.78 7.97 13.45
N ASP A 250 -12.69 8.37 14.09
CA ASP A 250 -12.40 9.78 14.36
C ASP A 250 -11.68 10.45 13.19
N PHE A 251 -12.19 11.62 12.79
CA PHE A 251 -11.69 12.40 11.67
C PHE A 251 -10.19 12.70 11.76
N ASN A 252 -9.66 13.00 12.94
CA ASN A 252 -8.27 13.42 13.10
C ASN A 252 -7.29 12.24 13.20
N THR A 253 -7.78 11.04 13.48
CA THR A 253 -6.93 9.88 13.79
C THR A 253 -7.10 8.69 12.84
N CYS A 254 -8.17 8.66 12.01
CA CYS A 254 -8.50 7.52 11.14
C CYS A 254 -7.36 7.10 10.18
N HIS A 255 -6.44 8.02 9.88
CA HIS A 255 -5.26 7.75 9.08
C HIS A 255 -4.18 6.93 9.81
N ILE A 256 -4.19 6.85 11.14
CA ILE A 256 -3.16 6.16 11.91
C ILE A 256 -3.32 4.66 11.72
N PRO A 257 -2.30 3.93 11.24
CA PRO A 257 -2.34 2.48 11.17
C PRO A 257 -2.35 1.87 12.57
N VAL A 258 -3.17 0.82 12.73
CA VAL A 258 -3.35 0.08 13.98
C VAL A 258 -3.06 -1.39 13.74
N VAL A 259 -2.09 -1.93 14.49
CA VAL A 259 -1.76 -3.36 14.55
C VAL A 259 -2.29 -3.92 15.86
N LEU A 260 -3.14 -4.95 15.80
CA LEU A 260 -3.70 -5.60 16.98
C LEU A 260 -2.94 -6.89 17.31
N LEU A 261 -2.51 -7.02 18.57
CA LEU A 261 -1.91 -8.25 19.09
C LEU A 261 -3.01 -9.08 19.75
N THR A 262 -3.20 -10.33 19.33
CA THR A 262 -4.35 -11.14 19.76
C THR A 262 -3.98 -12.56 20.14
N ALA A 263 -4.69 -13.17 21.08
CA ALA A 263 -4.56 -14.59 21.35
C ALA A 263 -5.19 -15.43 20.22
N ARG A 264 -4.60 -16.58 19.89
CA ARG A 264 -5.02 -17.47 18.80
C ARG A 264 -6.50 -17.88 18.88
N THR A 265 -7.02 -18.07 20.09
CA THR A 265 -8.43 -18.43 20.37
C THR A 265 -9.40 -17.26 20.15
N ALA A 266 -8.92 -16.01 20.22
CA ALA A 266 -9.76 -14.83 20.03
C ALA A 266 -10.02 -14.52 18.53
N ILE A 267 -9.18 -14.99 17.62
CA ILE A 267 -9.42 -14.88 16.17
C ILE A 267 -10.56 -15.81 15.74
N GLU A 268 -10.60 -17.03 16.28
CA GLU A 268 -11.63 -18.01 15.96
C GLU A 268 -13.02 -17.65 16.52
N GLN A 269 -13.07 -16.86 17.61
CA GLN A 269 -14.32 -16.45 18.27
C GLN A 269 -14.80 -15.04 17.91
N ASN A 270 -13.94 -14.17 17.35
CA ASN A 270 -14.26 -12.77 17.06
C ASN A 270 -13.93 -12.40 15.60
N ILE A 271 -14.61 -13.01 14.66
CA ILE A 271 -14.72 -12.53 13.27
C ILE A 271 -15.31 -11.10 13.21
N GLU A 272 -16.03 -10.66 14.24
CA GLU A 272 -16.40 -9.25 14.44
C GLU A 272 -15.19 -8.31 14.56
N GLY A 273 -14.06 -8.78 15.10
CA GLY A 273 -12.82 -7.98 15.20
C GLY A 273 -12.21 -7.58 13.85
N LEU A 274 -12.40 -8.38 12.81
CA LEU A 274 -11.93 -8.08 11.44
C LEU A 274 -12.75 -6.95 10.77
N ARG A 275 -13.97 -6.67 11.23
CA ARG A 275 -14.80 -5.55 10.76
C ARG A 275 -14.42 -4.19 11.39
N ILE A 276 -13.50 -4.17 12.35
CA ILE A 276 -13.13 -2.97 13.13
C ILE A 276 -12.21 -2.03 12.35
N GLY A 277 -11.63 -2.48 11.23
CA GLY A 277 -10.78 -1.67 10.37
C GLY A 277 -9.32 -1.57 10.82
N ALA A 278 -8.82 -2.52 11.64
CA ALA A 278 -7.39 -2.60 11.93
C ALA A 278 -6.59 -2.90 10.65
N ASP A 279 -5.39 -2.31 10.54
CA ASP A 279 -4.54 -2.46 9.35
C ASP A 279 -3.80 -3.81 9.36
N ASP A 280 -3.55 -4.40 10.53
CA ASP A 280 -2.99 -5.75 10.66
C ASP A 280 -3.33 -6.40 12.02
N TYR A 281 -3.23 -7.75 12.06
CA TYR A 281 -3.44 -8.58 13.24
C TYR A 281 -2.30 -9.56 13.39
N ILE A 282 -1.75 -9.66 14.62
CA ILE A 282 -0.65 -10.57 14.91
C ILE A 282 -1.00 -11.42 16.12
N THR A 283 -0.95 -12.75 15.96
CA THR A 283 -1.28 -13.70 17.03
C THR A 283 -0.15 -13.82 18.05
N LYS A 284 -0.51 -13.81 19.34
CA LYS A 284 0.38 -14.20 20.45
C LYS A 284 0.40 -15.76 20.56
N PRO A 285 1.57 -16.42 20.73
CA PRO A 285 2.92 -15.84 20.73
C PRO A 285 3.37 -15.44 19.33
N PHE A 286 3.98 -14.26 19.18
CA PHE A 286 4.44 -13.72 17.90
C PHE A 286 5.95 -13.85 17.72
N ASN A 287 6.36 -13.99 16.48
CA ASN A 287 7.75 -13.82 16.08
C ASN A 287 8.09 -12.32 16.06
N THR A 288 9.12 -11.92 16.80
CA THR A 288 9.54 -10.52 16.93
C THR A 288 9.92 -9.90 15.59
N SER A 289 10.65 -10.64 14.75
CA SER A 289 11.08 -10.18 13.43
C SER A 289 9.88 -9.95 12.50
N LEU A 290 8.88 -10.83 12.55
CA LEU A 290 7.63 -10.68 11.78
C LEU A 290 6.85 -9.45 12.25
N LEU A 291 6.76 -9.22 13.57
CA LEU A 291 6.09 -8.05 14.14
C LEU A 291 6.76 -6.75 13.68
N ILE A 292 8.10 -6.67 13.78
CA ILE A 292 8.88 -5.52 13.31
C ILE A 292 8.67 -5.29 11.81
N SER A 293 8.81 -6.33 11.00
CA SER A 293 8.67 -6.25 9.53
C SER A 293 7.29 -5.73 9.13
N ARG A 294 6.20 -6.22 9.75
CA ARG A 294 4.84 -5.76 9.46
C ARG A 294 4.62 -4.29 9.83
N CYS A 295 5.07 -3.87 11.00
CA CYS A 295 5.01 -2.47 11.41
C CYS A 295 5.82 -1.57 10.46
N ASN A 296 7.04 -1.97 10.10
CA ASN A 296 7.90 -1.25 9.17
C ASN A 296 7.25 -1.15 7.78
N ASN A 297 6.64 -2.23 7.28
CA ASN A 297 5.97 -2.22 5.98
C ASN A 297 4.80 -1.24 5.94
N LEU A 298 3.97 -1.17 6.99
CA LEU A 298 2.86 -0.22 7.08
C LEU A 298 3.35 1.23 7.05
N VAL A 299 4.41 1.54 7.80
CA VAL A 299 4.97 2.89 7.86
C VAL A 299 5.71 3.25 6.57
N ASN A 300 6.58 2.36 6.06
CA ASN A 300 7.38 2.60 4.86
C ASN A 300 6.52 2.74 3.60
N SER A 301 5.51 1.89 3.43
CA SER A 301 4.59 1.97 2.30
C SER A 301 3.92 3.33 2.22
N ARG A 302 3.56 3.90 3.37
CA ARG A 302 2.95 5.22 3.44
C ARG A 302 3.94 6.33 3.06
N ILE A 303 5.15 6.29 3.62
CA ILE A 303 6.21 7.26 3.30
C ILE A 303 6.55 7.21 1.80
N LEU A 304 6.70 6.02 1.23
CA LEU A 304 6.97 5.83 -0.19
C LEU A 304 5.85 6.37 -1.09
N LEU A 305 4.58 6.17 -0.70
CA LEU A 305 3.44 6.74 -1.43
C LEU A 305 3.44 8.26 -1.38
N GLN A 306 3.74 8.86 -0.22
CA GLN A 306 3.85 10.30 -0.06
C GLN A 306 5.00 10.88 -0.91
N GLU A 307 6.17 10.24 -0.91
CA GLU A 307 7.30 10.63 -1.75
C GLU A 307 6.98 10.50 -3.25
N LYS A 308 6.38 9.38 -3.65
CA LYS A 308 5.95 9.14 -5.04
C LYS A 308 4.94 10.19 -5.48
N PHE A 309 3.97 10.52 -4.62
CA PHE A 309 3.02 11.58 -4.91
C PHE A 309 3.72 12.93 -5.10
N SER A 310 4.65 13.31 -4.25
CA SER A 310 5.33 14.61 -4.34
C SER A 310 6.23 14.75 -5.58
N LYS A 311 6.88 13.66 -6.02
CA LYS A 311 7.90 13.68 -7.08
C LYS A 311 7.38 13.32 -8.48
N GLN A 312 6.28 12.56 -8.59
CA GLN A 312 5.77 12.09 -9.88
C GLN A 312 4.52 12.88 -10.33
N PRO A 313 4.54 13.56 -11.50
CA PRO A 313 3.42 14.36 -11.98
C PRO A 313 2.12 13.56 -12.16
N GLN A 314 2.22 12.29 -12.60
CA GLN A 314 1.06 11.44 -12.86
C GLN A 314 0.46 10.80 -11.60
N ALA A 315 1.18 10.83 -10.45
CA ALA A 315 0.68 10.22 -9.22
C ALA A 315 -0.53 10.99 -8.69
N GLN A 316 -1.65 10.29 -8.52
CA GLN A 316 -2.90 10.86 -8.03
C GLN A 316 -2.90 10.98 -6.51
N ALA A 317 -3.53 12.03 -5.96
CA ALA A 317 -3.65 12.25 -4.52
C ALA A 317 -4.44 11.13 -3.82
N GLN A 318 -5.42 10.54 -4.51
CA GLN A 318 -6.26 9.45 -4.02
C GLN A 318 -5.46 8.22 -3.59
N LEU A 319 -4.25 8.03 -4.14
CA LEU A 319 -3.34 6.95 -3.75
C LEU A 319 -2.86 7.05 -2.29
N LEU A 320 -2.97 8.23 -1.68
CA LEU A 320 -2.57 8.49 -0.29
C LEU A 320 -3.66 8.12 0.72
N ALA A 321 -4.90 7.94 0.27
CA ALA A 321 -6.01 7.58 1.13
C ALA A 321 -5.90 6.12 1.57
N THR A 322 -5.95 5.87 2.87
CA THR A 322 -5.96 4.53 3.47
C THR A 322 -7.34 4.11 3.98
N ASN A 323 -8.31 5.03 3.95
CA ASN A 323 -9.67 4.80 4.42
C ASN A 323 -10.65 5.73 3.65
N PRO A 324 -11.97 5.44 3.69
CA PRO A 324 -12.98 6.24 2.97
C PRO A 324 -13.03 7.71 3.37
N ILE A 325 -12.80 8.03 4.66
CA ILE A 325 -12.82 9.41 5.17
C ILE A 325 -11.67 10.22 4.54
N ASP A 326 -10.47 9.65 4.52
CA ASP A 326 -9.30 10.30 3.91
C ASP A 326 -9.49 10.49 2.39
N LYS A 327 -10.14 9.51 1.73
CA LYS A 327 -10.45 9.60 0.30
C LYS A 327 -11.38 10.78 0.01
N GLU A 328 -12.48 10.89 0.74
CA GLU A 328 -13.45 12.00 0.58
C GLU A 328 -12.79 13.37 0.81
N ILE A 329 -11.91 13.46 1.82
CA ILE A 329 -11.17 14.69 2.12
C ILE A 329 -10.24 15.06 0.97
N LEU A 330 -9.49 14.09 0.44
CA LEU A 330 -8.57 14.33 -0.66
C LEU A 330 -9.31 14.67 -1.96
N ASP A 331 -10.41 13.99 -2.26
CA ASP A 331 -11.24 14.30 -3.44
C ASP A 331 -11.76 15.74 -3.37
N ARG A 332 -12.33 16.14 -2.23
CA ARG A 332 -12.77 17.52 -2.02
C ARG A 332 -11.63 18.52 -2.05
N ALA A 333 -10.48 18.20 -1.45
CA ALA A 333 -9.31 19.07 -1.46
C ALA A 333 -8.79 19.30 -2.88
N MET A 334 -8.78 18.24 -3.71
CA MET A 334 -8.41 18.35 -5.12
C MET A 334 -9.39 19.21 -5.90
N GLU A 335 -10.70 19.02 -5.71
CA GLU A 335 -11.75 19.83 -6.35
C GLU A 335 -11.59 21.32 -6.01
N VAL A 336 -11.42 21.65 -4.74
CA VAL A 336 -11.22 23.05 -4.30
C VAL A 336 -9.95 23.65 -4.90
N ILE A 337 -8.83 22.94 -4.91
CA ILE A 337 -7.57 23.45 -5.48
C ILE A 337 -7.68 23.59 -7.00
N GLU A 338 -8.34 22.66 -7.69
CA GLU A 338 -8.56 22.76 -9.15
C GLU A 338 -9.45 23.92 -9.54
N HIS A 339 -10.47 24.24 -8.72
CA HIS A 339 -11.34 25.40 -8.93
C HIS A 339 -10.59 26.74 -8.80
N HIS A 340 -9.57 26.81 -7.97
CA HIS A 340 -8.74 27.98 -7.73
C HIS A 340 -7.33 27.85 -8.33
N LEU A 341 -7.17 27.01 -9.36
CA LEU A 341 -5.86 26.66 -9.88
C LEU A 341 -5.10 27.89 -10.42
N ASP A 342 -5.79 28.78 -11.12
CA ASP A 342 -5.28 29.98 -11.77
C ASP A 342 -5.26 31.22 -10.86
N ASP A 343 -5.81 31.13 -9.66
CA ASP A 343 -5.86 32.23 -8.69
C ASP A 343 -4.53 32.35 -7.91
N PRO A 344 -3.67 33.37 -8.17
CA PRO A 344 -2.41 33.53 -7.45
C PRO A 344 -2.58 33.89 -5.97
N ASP A 345 -3.76 34.41 -5.59
CA ASP A 345 -4.08 34.83 -4.22
C ASP A 345 -4.73 33.71 -3.40
N PHE A 346 -4.99 32.53 -4.01
CA PHE A 346 -5.51 31.38 -3.31
C PHE A 346 -4.52 30.89 -2.25
N ASN A 347 -4.93 30.93 -1.00
CA ASN A 347 -4.10 30.62 0.17
C ASN A 347 -4.79 29.67 1.15
N VAL A 348 -4.05 29.25 2.19
CA VAL A 348 -4.54 28.28 3.19
C VAL A 348 -5.80 28.75 3.92
N ASN A 349 -6.02 30.05 4.09
CA ASN A 349 -7.22 30.55 4.77
C ASN A 349 -8.46 30.37 3.86
N THR A 350 -8.33 30.69 2.57
CA THR A 350 -9.36 30.42 1.58
C THR A 350 -9.60 28.93 1.44
N PHE A 351 -8.53 28.13 1.36
CA PHE A 351 -8.62 26.68 1.29
C PHE A 351 -9.37 26.09 2.50
N ALA A 352 -9.05 26.51 3.73
CA ALA A 352 -9.73 26.03 4.93
C ALA A 352 -11.23 26.41 4.94
N ARG A 353 -11.57 27.61 4.50
CA ARG A 353 -12.96 28.07 4.38
C ARG A 353 -13.75 27.25 3.37
N GLU A 354 -13.19 26.98 2.17
CA GLU A 354 -13.83 26.20 1.11
C GLU A 354 -14.00 24.73 1.53
N MET A 355 -13.03 24.20 2.29
CA MET A 355 -13.12 22.86 2.91
C MET A 355 -14.10 22.79 4.08
N ALA A 356 -14.68 23.93 4.52
CA ALA A 356 -15.50 24.05 5.73
C ALA A 356 -14.80 23.53 7.00
N MET A 357 -13.48 23.76 7.11
CA MET A 357 -12.63 23.26 8.20
C MET A 357 -11.93 24.41 8.93
N ALA A 358 -11.69 24.22 10.23
CA ALA A 358 -10.76 25.08 10.95
C ALA A 358 -9.35 24.93 10.37
N ARG A 359 -8.58 26.01 10.28
CA ARG A 359 -7.23 26.01 9.69
C ARG A 359 -6.31 25.00 10.34
N THR A 360 -6.39 24.83 11.66
CA THR A 360 -5.60 23.84 12.42
C THR A 360 -5.94 22.40 12.03
N ASN A 361 -7.25 22.11 11.87
CA ASN A 361 -7.71 20.78 11.47
C ASN A 361 -7.30 20.46 10.02
N LEU A 362 -7.46 21.43 9.11
CA LEU A 362 -6.98 21.29 7.73
C LEU A 362 -5.47 21.00 7.70
N PHE A 363 -4.69 21.79 8.47
CA PHE A 363 -3.25 21.64 8.51
C PHE A 363 -2.85 20.25 9.02
N SER A 364 -3.40 19.82 10.17
CA SER A 364 -3.11 18.51 10.75
C SER A 364 -3.51 17.38 9.80
N LYS A 365 -4.70 17.47 9.20
CA LYS A 365 -5.25 16.42 8.35
C LYS A 365 -4.49 16.27 7.02
N ILE A 366 -4.26 17.37 6.30
CA ILE A 366 -3.49 17.34 5.04
C ILE A 366 -2.07 16.83 5.31
N LYS A 367 -1.40 17.36 6.35
CA LYS A 367 -0.06 16.91 6.72
C LYS A 367 -0.03 15.42 7.07
N ALA A 368 -1.02 14.94 7.79
CA ALA A 368 -1.13 13.53 8.18
C ALA A 368 -1.31 12.60 6.98
N ILE A 369 -2.13 12.96 6.01
CA ILE A 369 -2.38 12.12 4.83
C ILE A 369 -1.23 12.24 3.83
N THR A 370 -0.79 13.46 3.51
CA THR A 370 0.10 13.73 2.38
C THR A 370 1.57 13.88 2.75
N GLY A 371 1.88 14.02 4.04
CA GLY A 371 3.22 14.39 4.53
C GLY A 371 3.57 15.87 4.31
N GLN A 372 2.71 16.64 3.63
CA GLN A 372 2.96 18.02 3.22
C GLN A 372 2.12 19.02 4.03
N THR A 373 2.62 20.26 4.18
CA THR A 373 1.77 21.34 4.68
C THR A 373 0.69 21.68 3.63
N PRO A 374 -0.44 22.31 3.99
CA PRO A 374 -1.45 22.72 3.02
C PRO A 374 -0.90 23.63 1.91
N ASN A 375 0.07 24.51 2.21
CA ASN A 375 0.75 25.33 1.20
C ASN A 375 1.57 24.48 0.22
N ASP A 376 2.34 23.54 0.73
CA ASP A 376 3.17 22.64 -0.09
C ASP A 376 2.27 21.72 -0.92
N PHE A 377 1.12 21.30 -0.38
CA PHE A 377 0.15 20.49 -1.11
C PHE A 377 -0.45 21.27 -2.29
N ILE A 378 -0.91 22.52 -2.09
CA ILE A 378 -1.38 23.42 -3.17
C ILE A 378 -0.26 23.58 -4.21
N LEU A 379 0.96 23.88 -3.77
CA LEU A 379 2.11 24.05 -4.66
C LEU A 379 2.39 22.78 -5.48
N THR A 380 2.35 21.62 -4.84
CA THR A 380 2.56 20.32 -5.51
C THR A 380 1.50 20.09 -6.60
N ILE A 381 0.23 20.36 -6.33
CA ILE A 381 -0.83 20.21 -7.33
C ILE A 381 -0.63 21.16 -8.50
N ARG A 382 -0.30 22.44 -8.25
CA ARG A 382 0.00 23.41 -9.30
C ARG A 382 1.17 22.97 -10.18
N LEU A 383 2.27 22.50 -9.56
CA LEU A 383 3.44 22.01 -10.30
C LEU A 383 3.13 20.75 -11.13
N LYS A 384 2.31 19.84 -10.62
CA LYS A 384 1.84 18.66 -11.37
C LYS A 384 1.04 19.05 -12.61
N LYS A 385 0.08 19.97 -12.45
CA LYS A 385 -0.70 20.50 -13.58
C LYS A 385 0.21 21.22 -14.58
N GLY A 386 1.18 22.01 -14.11
CA GLY A 386 2.19 22.63 -14.95
C GLY A 386 3.03 21.61 -15.74
N ALA A 387 3.46 20.54 -15.11
CA ALA A 387 4.20 19.45 -15.76
C ALA A 387 3.37 18.74 -16.84
N LEU A 388 2.07 18.49 -16.58
CA LEU A 388 1.17 17.95 -17.58
C LEU A 388 0.93 18.92 -18.75
N MET A 389 0.73 20.23 -18.47
CA MET A 389 0.59 21.25 -19.53
C MET A 389 1.85 21.38 -20.38
N LEU A 390 3.05 21.31 -19.78
CA LEU A 390 4.31 21.36 -20.52
C LEU A 390 4.43 20.24 -21.55
N ARG A 391 3.89 19.05 -21.28
CA ARG A 391 3.92 17.88 -22.17
C ARG A 391 2.79 17.89 -23.20
N ASN A 392 1.57 18.23 -22.75
CA ASN A 392 0.37 18.06 -23.56
C ASN A 392 0.03 19.29 -24.39
N ASN A 393 0.58 20.47 -24.07
CA ASN A 393 0.28 21.75 -24.73
C ASN A 393 1.58 22.43 -25.19
N PRO A 394 2.23 21.93 -26.25
CA PRO A 394 3.48 22.49 -26.76
C PRO A 394 3.35 23.91 -27.26
N GLU A 395 2.13 24.36 -27.63
CA GLU A 395 1.81 25.71 -28.10
C GLU A 395 1.87 26.75 -26.98
N LEU A 396 1.67 26.40 -25.72
CA LEU A 396 1.70 27.32 -24.60
C LEU A 396 3.15 27.68 -24.22
N ASN A 397 3.44 28.93 -24.03
CA ASN A 397 4.72 29.39 -23.50
C ASN A 397 4.79 29.22 -21.97
N ILE A 398 5.98 29.33 -21.36
CA ILE A 398 6.18 29.16 -19.92
C ILE A 398 5.42 30.15 -19.08
N THR A 399 5.25 31.41 -19.59
CA THR A 399 4.50 32.44 -18.90
C THR A 399 3.02 32.08 -18.85
N GLU A 400 2.43 31.71 -19.99
CA GLU A 400 1.03 31.30 -20.07
C GLU A 400 0.73 30.07 -19.16
N ILE A 401 1.64 29.11 -19.09
CA ILE A 401 1.48 27.97 -18.17
C ILE A 401 1.56 28.45 -16.72
N SER A 402 2.54 29.29 -16.39
CA SER A 402 2.70 29.88 -15.05
C SER A 402 1.42 30.57 -14.58
N ASP A 403 0.82 31.39 -15.44
CA ASP A 403 -0.42 32.14 -15.14
C ASP A 403 -1.62 31.20 -14.95
N ARG A 404 -1.78 30.18 -15.82
CA ARG A 404 -2.88 29.21 -15.76
C ARG A 404 -2.83 28.27 -14.51
N ILE A 405 -1.68 28.17 -13.86
CA ILE A 405 -1.52 27.39 -12.64
C ILE A 405 -1.35 28.28 -11.40
N GLY A 406 -1.68 29.58 -11.50
CA GLY A 406 -1.76 30.52 -10.40
C GLY A 406 -0.42 30.90 -9.76
N PHE A 407 0.66 30.96 -10.54
CA PHE A 407 1.92 31.52 -10.07
C PHE A 407 1.97 33.01 -10.40
N SER A 408 2.34 33.84 -9.42
CA SER A 408 2.50 35.29 -9.60
C SER A 408 3.68 35.66 -10.49
N SER A 409 4.58 34.74 -10.83
CA SER A 409 5.77 35.01 -11.63
C SER A 409 6.31 33.71 -12.28
N PRO A 410 6.58 33.76 -13.62
CA PRO A 410 7.20 32.62 -14.33
C PRO A 410 8.57 32.23 -13.79
N ARG A 411 9.31 33.19 -13.20
CA ARG A 411 10.61 32.94 -12.57
C ARG A 411 10.44 32.11 -11.29
N TYR A 412 9.44 32.41 -10.49
CA TYR A 412 9.15 31.65 -9.27
C TYR A 412 8.65 30.25 -9.61
N PHE A 413 7.76 30.12 -10.61
CA PHE A 413 7.35 28.81 -11.16
C PHE A 413 8.56 27.98 -11.57
N SER A 414 9.45 28.55 -12.40
CA SER A 414 10.64 27.83 -12.91
C SER A 414 11.57 27.38 -11.80
N LYS A 415 11.72 28.18 -10.73
CA LYS A 415 12.49 27.82 -9.55
C LYS A 415 11.86 26.63 -8.81
N CYS A 416 10.59 26.74 -8.42
CA CYS A 416 9.87 25.68 -7.70
C CYS A 416 9.82 24.37 -8.51
N PHE A 417 9.62 24.49 -9.83
CA PHE A 417 9.60 23.34 -10.73
C PHE A 417 10.95 22.62 -10.75
N LYS A 418 12.05 23.38 -10.85
CA LYS A 418 13.40 22.82 -10.81
C LYS A 418 13.73 22.18 -9.46
N ASP A 419 13.28 22.79 -8.37
CA ASP A 419 13.50 22.25 -7.01
C ASP A 419 12.80 20.88 -6.82
N VAL A 420 11.62 20.68 -7.41
CA VAL A 420 10.85 19.43 -7.31
C VAL A 420 11.30 18.37 -8.32
N TYR A 421 11.42 18.77 -9.60
CA TYR A 421 11.68 17.82 -10.71
C TYR A 421 13.13 17.77 -11.13
N GLN A 422 14.04 18.56 -10.53
CA GLN A 422 15.49 18.63 -10.78
C GLN A 422 15.88 19.10 -12.19
N VAL A 423 14.91 19.48 -13.01
CA VAL A 423 15.09 20.00 -14.37
C VAL A 423 14.29 21.26 -14.59
N SER A 424 14.71 22.14 -15.50
CA SER A 424 13.92 23.34 -15.83
C SER A 424 12.65 22.98 -16.60
N PRO A 425 11.57 23.81 -16.56
CA PRO A 425 10.35 23.59 -17.34
C PRO A 425 10.62 23.40 -18.85
N LEU A 426 11.58 24.13 -19.42
CA LEU A 426 11.96 24.00 -20.82
C LEU A 426 12.66 22.68 -21.13
N ALA A 427 13.59 22.24 -20.27
CA ALA A 427 14.26 20.94 -20.39
C ALA A 427 13.24 19.80 -20.25
N TYR A 428 12.35 19.88 -19.25
CA TYR A 428 11.28 18.91 -19.04
C TYR A 428 10.36 18.77 -20.25
N ARG A 429 9.99 19.89 -20.93
CA ARG A 429 9.21 19.89 -22.19
C ARG A 429 9.93 19.16 -23.31
N LYS A 430 11.26 19.28 -23.40
CA LYS A 430 12.08 18.62 -24.44
C LYS A 430 12.28 17.12 -24.18
N GLY A 431 11.85 16.61 -23.04
CA GLY A 431 11.97 15.20 -22.68
C GLY A 431 13.18 14.89 -21.77
N ASP A 432 13.94 15.90 -21.34
CA ASP A 432 15.03 15.72 -20.39
C ASP A 432 14.39 15.36 -19.03
N SER A 433 14.59 14.11 -18.61
CA SER A 433 14.32 13.67 -17.22
C SER A 433 15.64 13.69 -16.45
N ALA A 434 15.58 13.98 -15.14
CA ALA A 434 16.73 13.88 -14.26
C ALA A 434 17.31 12.45 -14.34
N GLY A 435 18.38 12.26 -15.11
CA GLY A 435 19.00 10.93 -15.34
C GLY A 435 19.78 10.81 -16.63
N ASN A 436 19.64 11.75 -17.60
CA ASN A 436 20.50 11.78 -18.80
C ASN A 436 21.50 12.94 -18.70
N GLU A 437 22.42 12.88 -17.78
CA GLU A 437 23.73 13.53 -17.98
C GLU A 437 24.49 12.63 -18.95
N THR A 438 24.51 13.03 -20.23
CA THR A 438 25.48 12.58 -21.23
C THR A 438 26.86 12.93 -20.70
N VAL A 439 27.62 11.91 -20.31
CA VAL A 439 29.06 11.99 -20.17
C VAL A 439 29.57 12.12 -21.61
N GLU A 440 30.03 13.33 -21.97
CA GLU A 440 31.03 13.54 -23.04
C GLU A 440 32.41 13.22 -22.52
#